data_7cd0594136a24be1b4b964ed9b42376e
#
_entry.id   7cd0594136a24be1b4b964ed9b42376e
#
_cell.length_a   1.000
_cell.length_b   1.000
_cell.length_c   1.000
_cell.angle_alpha   90.00
_cell.angle_beta   90.00
_cell.angle_gamma   90.00
#
_symmetry.space_group_name_H-M   'P 1'
#
loop_
_entity.id
_entity.type
_entity.pdbx_description
1 polymer ?
#
loop_
_entity_poly.entity_id
_entity_poly.type
_entity_poly.pdbx_seq_one_letter_code
_entity_poly.pdbx_strand_id
1 'polypeptide(L)'
;MISIDKQLKKGVLDIIVLKLLSERDMYGYELMQVLDQKSDGYYKLKEGSLYPVLYRLEDNHLIKSYWKSEEARKAIPRKYYSITAKGKEMIDVLIEKWKQFMVVSNKILSI
;
A
#
# COMPACT_ATOMS: atom_id res chain seq x y z
N MET A 1 6.82 -5.51 23.78
CA MET A 1 6.42 -6.68 22.97
C MET A 1 5.81 -6.21 21.66
N ILE A 2 6.26 -6.76 20.53
CA ILE A 2 5.74 -6.40 19.22
C ILE A 2 4.35 -7.05 19.04
N SER A 3 3.36 -6.25 18.61
CA SER A 3 2.04 -6.79 18.32
C SER A 3 2.10 -7.81 17.18
N ILE A 4 1.51 -8.97 17.36
CA ILE A 4 1.40 -10.00 16.33
C ILE A 4 0.62 -9.47 15.13
N ASP A 5 -0.43 -8.69 15.36
CA ASP A 5 -1.22 -8.06 14.30
C ASP A 5 -0.34 -7.20 13.39
N LYS A 6 0.51 -6.38 13.96
CA LYS A 6 1.43 -5.52 13.19
C LYS A 6 2.40 -6.34 12.36
N GLN A 7 2.92 -7.44 12.93
CA GLN A 7 3.83 -8.33 12.21
C GLN A 7 3.15 -9.01 11.02
N LEU A 8 1.93 -9.50 11.22
CA LEU A 8 1.15 -10.14 10.16
C LEU A 8 0.85 -9.17 9.01
N LYS A 9 0.49 -7.93 9.34
CA LYS A 9 0.16 -6.91 8.35
C LYS A 9 1.37 -6.40 7.59
N LYS A 10 2.54 -6.38 8.22
CA LYS A 10 3.74 -5.73 7.69
C LYS A 10 4.16 -6.24 6.32
N GLY A 11 4.11 -7.54 6.10
CA GLY A 11 4.52 -8.14 4.83
C GLY A 11 3.52 -7.89 3.70
N VAL A 12 2.24 -7.74 4.01
CA VAL A 12 1.20 -7.59 3.00
C VAL A 12 0.92 -6.14 2.63
N LEU A 13 1.30 -5.19 3.47
CA LEU A 13 1.01 -3.77 3.24
C LEU A 13 1.62 -3.24 1.95
N ASP A 14 2.83 -3.66 1.62
CA ASP A 14 3.48 -3.24 0.37
C ASP A 14 2.64 -3.67 -0.85
N ILE A 15 2.11 -4.89 -0.82
CA ILE A 15 1.27 -5.42 -1.89
C ILE A 15 -0.05 -4.64 -1.99
N ILE A 16 -0.70 -4.43 -0.84
CA ILE A 16 -1.99 -3.73 -0.77
C ILE A 16 -1.87 -2.29 -1.26
N VAL A 17 -0.87 -1.55 -0.79
CA VAL A 17 -0.67 -0.16 -1.19
C VAL A 17 -0.36 -0.07 -2.68
N LEU A 18 0.50 -0.94 -3.18
CA LEU A 18 0.83 -0.98 -4.60
C LEU A 18 -0.41 -1.29 -5.45
N LYS A 19 -1.25 -2.21 -5.00
CA LYS A 19 -2.51 -2.55 -5.67
C LYS A 19 -3.45 -1.34 -5.75
N LEU A 20 -3.61 -0.61 -4.66
CA LEU A 20 -4.44 0.59 -4.65
C LEU A 20 -3.92 1.64 -5.63
N LEU A 21 -2.61 1.86 -5.65
CA LEU A 21 -2.00 2.80 -6.58
C LEU A 21 -2.05 2.32 -8.04
N SER A 22 -2.24 1.01 -8.27
CA SER A 22 -2.48 0.50 -9.62
C SER A 22 -3.84 0.92 -10.17
N GLU A 23 -4.78 1.26 -9.30
CA GLU A 23 -6.12 1.69 -9.69
C GLU A 23 -6.18 3.18 -10.00
N ARG A 24 -5.51 4.01 -9.21
CA ARG A 24 -5.38 5.46 -9.43
C ARG A 24 -4.32 6.06 -8.53
N ASP A 25 -3.87 7.25 -8.88
CA ASP A 25 -2.95 8.02 -8.05
C ASP A 25 -3.64 8.48 -6.78
N MET A 26 -2.91 8.49 -5.66
CA MET A 26 -3.42 8.95 -4.38
C MET A 26 -2.33 9.64 -3.58
N TYR A 27 -2.73 10.60 -2.73
CA TYR A 27 -1.83 11.13 -1.72
C TYR A 27 -1.97 10.34 -0.41
N GLY A 28 -1.02 10.55 0.53
CA GLY A 28 -0.91 9.70 1.72
C GLY A 28 -2.19 9.60 2.55
N TYR A 29 -2.81 10.74 2.86
CA TYR A 29 -4.05 10.74 3.65
C TYR A 29 -5.18 10.00 2.94
N GLU A 30 -5.28 10.16 1.63
CA GLU A 30 -6.27 9.47 0.80
C GLU A 30 -6.07 7.95 0.84
N LEU A 31 -4.82 7.49 0.75
CA LEU A 31 -4.49 6.07 0.90
C LEU A 31 -4.96 5.53 2.25
N MET A 32 -4.70 6.27 3.33
CA MET A 32 -5.15 5.86 4.67
C MET A 32 -6.66 5.72 4.75
N GLN A 33 -7.41 6.66 4.17
CA GLN A 33 -8.87 6.60 4.15
C GLN A 33 -9.39 5.43 3.33
N VAL A 34 -8.84 5.20 2.15
CA VAL A 34 -9.27 4.11 1.27
C VAL A 34 -8.98 2.76 1.91
N LEU A 35 -7.82 2.60 2.54
CA LEU A 35 -7.48 1.37 3.27
C LEU A 35 -8.46 1.08 4.39
N ASP A 36 -8.79 2.09 5.19
CA ASP A 36 -9.74 1.96 6.28
C ASP A 36 -11.11 1.56 5.75
N GLN A 37 -11.62 2.26 4.75
CA GLN A 37 -12.93 2.00 4.16
C GLN A 37 -13.03 0.63 3.50
N LYS A 38 -12.06 0.26 2.69
CA LYS A 38 -12.07 -1.03 1.97
C LYS A 38 -11.93 -2.23 2.89
N SER A 39 -11.33 -2.05 4.06
CA SER A 39 -11.10 -3.13 5.02
C SER A 39 -12.06 -3.12 6.20
N ASP A 40 -13.08 -2.26 6.17
CA ASP A 40 -14.02 -2.07 7.29
C ASP A 40 -13.26 -1.84 8.61
N GLY A 41 -12.21 -1.01 8.55
CA GLY A 41 -11.42 -0.61 9.71
C GLY A 41 -10.30 -1.57 10.08
N TYR A 42 -10.15 -2.69 9.38
CA TYR A 42 -9.07 -3.64 9.69
C TYR A 42 -7.68 -3.04 9.44
N TYR A 43 -7.51 -2.31 8.34
CA TYR A 43 -6.28 -1.58 8.02
C TYR A 43 -6.44 -0.10 8.35
N LYS A 44 -6.38 0.22 9.64
CA LYS A 44 -6.35 1.60 10.14
C LYS A 44 -4.91 2.05 10.31
N LEU A 45 -4.31 2.52 9.22
CA LEU A 45 -2.91 2.94 9.24
C LEU A 45 -2.78 4.38 9.70
N LYS A 46 -1.71 4.65 10.42
CA LYS A 46 -1.23 5.99 10.74
C LYS A 46 -0.04 6.31 9.84
N GLU A 47 0.36 7.58 9.84
CA GLU A 47 1.51 8.04 9.06
C GLU A 47 2.76 7.19 9.32
N GLY A 48 3.05 6.87 10.59
CA GLY A 48 4.20 6.08 10.97
C GLY A 48 4.22 4.66 10.41
N SER A 49 3.08 4.14 9.98
CA SER A 49 2.99 2.82 9.35
C SER A 49 2.94 2.91 7.83
N LEU A 50 2.29 3.94 7.28
CA LEU A 50 2.11 4.10 5.84
C LEU A 50 3.38 4.60 5.15
N TYR A 51 4.00 5.66 5.65
CA TYR A 51 5.13 6.29 4.96
C TYR A 51 6.33 5.37 4.77
N PRO A 52 6.70 4.50 5.73
CA PRO A 52 7.75 3.51 5.45
C PRO A 52 7.44 2.58 4.27
N VAL A 53 6.17 2.21 4.08
CA VAL A 53 5.74 1.41 2.92
C VAL A 53 5.95 2.21 1.63
N LEU A 54 5.52 3.47 1.61
CA LEU A 54 5.69 4.35 0.45
C LEU A 54 7.17 4.54 0.11
N TYR A 55 8.02 4.73 1.10
CA TYR A 55 9.46 4.89 0.89
C TYR A 55 10.09 3.63 0.29
N ARG A 56 9.73 2.45 0.78
CA ARG A 56 10.24 1.19 0.22
C ARG A 56 9.81 1.00 -1.22
N LEU A 57 8.55 1.27 -1.52
CA LEU A 57 8.02 1.14 -2.89
C LEU A 57 8.72 2.13 -3.83
N GLU A 58 8.94 3.35 -3.38
CA GLU A 58 9.62 4.38 -4.16
C GLU A 58 11.10 4.04 -4.36
N ASP A 59 11.79 3.58 -3.32
CA ASP A 59 13.18 3.16 -3.40
C ASP A 59 13.39 2.00 -4.37
N ASN A 60 12.39 1.12 -4.50
CA ASN A 60 12.42 0.00 -5.44
C ASN A 60 11.89 0.38 -6.83
N HIS A 61 11.61 1.66 -7.06
CA HIS A 61 11.11 2.18 -8.34
C HIS A 61 9.76 1.60 -8.77
N LEU A 62 8.96 1.13 -7.82
CA LEU A 62 7.62 0.59 -8.09
C LEU A 62 6.58 1.70 -8.13
N ILE A 63 6.84 2.80 -7.43
CA ILE A 63 6.02 4.01 -7.45
C ILE A 63 6.92 5.24 -7.58
N LYS A 64 6.33 6.33 -7.98
CA LYS A 64 6.96 7.66 -8.03
C LYS A 64 6.03 8.67 -7.38
N SER A 65 6.55 9.83 -7.04
CA SER A 65 5.76 10.89 -6.41
C SER A 65 5.83 12.17 -7.20
N TYR A 66 4.80 13.00 -7.06
CA TYR A 66 4.75 14.33 -7.65
C TYR A 66 3.87 15.23 -6.80
N TRP A 67 4.09 16.52 -6.89
CA TRP A 67 3.30 17.52 -6.17
C TRP A 67 2.19 18.03 -7.06
N LYS A 68 1.00 18.16 -6.48
CA LYS A 68 -0.17 18.69 -7.16
C LYS A 68 -0.93 19.63 -6.24
N SER A 69 -1.26 20.81 -6.74
CA SER A 69 -2.14 21.75 -6.05
C SER A 69 -3.43 21.90 -6.83
N GLU A 70 -4.55 21.99 -6.10
CA GLU A 70 -5.85 22.30 -6.70
C GLU A 70 -6.03 23.80 -6.67
N GLU A 71 -6.09 24.44 -7.86
CA GLU A 71 -6.28 25.89 -7.99
C GLU A 71 -7.54 26.39 -7.31
N ALA A 72 -8.62 25.60 -7.37
CA ALA A 72 -9.91 25.96 -6.80
C ALA A 72 -9.89 26.16 -5.28
N ARG A 73 -8.92 25.57 -4.59
CA ARG A 73 -8.82 25.63 -3.13
C ARG A 73 -7.76 26.60 -2.64
N LYS A 74 -6.91 27.14 -3.51
CA LYS A 74 -5.69 27.86 -3.11
C LYS A 74 -4.93 27.09 -2.03
N ALA A 75 -4.95 25.75 -2.12
CA ALA A 75 -4.48 24.87 -1.09
C ALA A 75 -2.99 24.60 -1.21
N ILE A 76 -2.38 24.21 -0.10
CA ILE A 76 -1.01 23.71 -0.04
C ILE A 76 -0.89 22.49 -0.99
N PRO A 77 0.16 22.44 -1.85
CA PRO A 77 0.36 21.29 -2.73
C PRO A 77 0.41 19.99 -1.93
N ARG A 78 -0.18 18.93 -2.48
CA ARG A 78 -0.16 17.60 -1.89
C ARG A 78 0.74 16.69 -2.70
N LYS A 79 1.47 15.83 -2.00
CA LYS A 79 2.34 14.85 -2.62
C LYS A 79 1.54 13.63 -3.01
N TYR A 80 1.37 13.42 -4.31
CA TYR A 80 0.69 12.26 -4.87
C TYR A 80 1.69 11.15 -5.20
N TYR A 81 1.21 9.93 -5.14
CA TYR A 81 1.97 8.74 -5.51
C TYR A 81 1.31 8.07 -6.70
N SER A 82 2.13 7.57 -7.61
CA SER A 82 1.70 6.96 -8.86
C SER A 82 2.49 5.69 -9.10
N ILE A 83 1.82 4.66 -9.59
CA ILE A 83 2.52 3.41 -9.93
C ILE A 83 3.37 3.60 -11.19
N THR A 84 4.55 3.00 -11.21
CA THR A 84 5.43 3.02 -12.38
C THR A 84 5.13 1.83 -13.31
N ALA A 85 5.71 1.81 -14.51
CA ALA A 85 5.62 0.65 -15.40
C ALA A 85 6.15 -0.62 -14.71
N LYS A 86 7.27 -0.51 -14.00
CA LYS A 86 7.82 -1.61 -13.20
C LYS A 86 6.84 -2.07 -12.13
N GLY A 87 6.18 -1.11 -11.44
CA GLY A 87 5.18 -1.42 -10.43
C GLY A 87 3.99 -2.20 -11.00
N LYS A 88 3.54 -1.84 -12.20
CA LYS A 88 2.44 -2.55 -12.88
C LYS A 88 2.81 -3.99 -13.21
N GLU A 89 4.05 -4.23 -13.59
CA GLU A 89 4.54 -5.59 -13.84
C GLU A 89 4.65 -6.38 -12.53
N MET A 90 5.12 -5.73 -11.47
CA MET A 90 5.37 -6.39 -10.19
C MET A 90 4.11 -6.71 -9.41
N ILE A 91 3.03 -5.95 -9.56
CA ILE A 91 1.83 -6.17 -8.74
C ILE A 91 1.24 -7.56 -8.97
N ASP A 92 1.20 -8.03 -10.19
CA ASP A 92 0.66 -9.36 -10.51
C ASP A 92 1.55 -10.46 -9.93
N VAL A 93 2.86 -10.28 -10.00
CA VAL A 93 3.84 -11.21 -9.41
C VAL A 93 3.66 -11.28 -7.89
N LEU A 94 3.50 -10.14 -7.24
CA LEU A 94 3.34 -10.06 -5.79
C LEU A 94 2.02 -10.70 -5.34
N ILE A 95 0.94 -10.50 -6.09
CA ILE A 95 -0.35 -11.13 -5.79
C ILE A 95 -0.25 -12.66 -5.89
N GLU A 96 0.45 -13.18 -6.90
CA GLU A 96 0.67 -14.61 -7.03
C GLU A 96 1.51 -15.17 -5.87
N LYS A 97 2.54 -14.44 -5.43
CA LYS A 97 3.34 -14.81 -4.26
C LYS A 97 2.49 -14.83 -3.00
N TRP A 98 1.60 -13.87 -2.84
CA TRP A 98 0.65 -13.81 -1.73
C TRP A 98 -0.26 -15.05 -1.72
N LYS A 99 -0.83 -15.41 -2.88
CA LYS A 99 -1.68 -16.60 -3.01
C LYS A 99 -0.95 -17.86 -2.59
N GLN A 100 0.28 -18.05 -3.08
CA GLN A 100 1.10 -19.20 -2.73
C GLN A 100 1.40 -19.25 -1.24
N PHE A 101 1.77 -18.10 -0.66
CA PHE A 101 2.02 -17.95 0.77
C PHE A 101 0.80 -18.42 1.58
N MET A 102 -0.39 -17.98 1.21
CA MET A 102 -1.64 -18.35 1.89
C MET A 102 -1.93 -19.85 1.78
N VAL A 103 -1.81 -20.41 0.58
CA VAL A 103 -2.09 -21.83 0.35
C VAL A 103 -1.17 -22.71 1.18
N VAL A 104 0.13 -22.47 1.12
CA VAL A 104 1.13 -23.28 1.85
C VAL A 104 0.98 -23.10 3.37
N SER A 105 0.79 -21.86 3.82
CA SER A 105 0.62 -21.58 5.25
C SER A 105 -0.64 -22.24 5.79
N ASN A 106 -1.74 -22.17 5.07
CA ASN A 106 -3.01 -22.81 5.48
C ASN A 106 -2.87 -24.32 5.61
N LYS A 107 -2.09 -24.96 4.73
CA LYS A 107 -1.80 -26.40 4.81
C LYS A 107 -1.15 -26.74 6.15
N ILE A 108 -0.13 -25.98 6.53
CA ILE A 108 0.61 -26.22 7.78
C ILE A 108 -0.27 -25.96 8.99
N LEU A 109 -1.09 -24.91 8.91
CA LEU A 109 -2.02 -24.53 9.99
C LEU A 109 -3.26 -25.42 10.07
N SER A 110 -3.46 -26.28 9.10
CA SER A 110 -4.61 -27.21 9.02
C SER A 110 -5.96 -26.47 8.93
N ILE A 111 -6.01 -25.43 8.13
CA ILE A 111 -7.23 -24.66 7.91
C ILE A 111 -7.57 -24.51 6.44
#